data_4168699b0c66ab64c1c787fab767b87a
#
_entry.id   4168699b0c66ab64c1c787fab767b87a
#
_cell.length_a   1.000
_cell.length_b   1.000
_cell.length_c   1.000
_cell.angle_alpha   90.00
_cell.angle_beta   90.00
_cell.angle_gamma   90.00
#
_symmetry.space_group_name_H-M   'P 1'
#
loop_
_entity.id
_entity.type
_entity.pdbx_description
1 polymer ?
#
loop_
_entity_poly.entity_id
_entity_poly.type
_entity_poly.pdbx_seq_one_letter_code
_entity_poly.pdbx_strand_id
1 'polypeptide(L)'
;NSIGKKGDFITGPEISQMFGELIGVFFTECWKINNKPQPIHFIDMGGGNGTMMKDILRTINKIAPVFLKSLHPYFLENSKTLQKKQQQVVPNSNFINDIEKIPPEIKRTLA
;
A
#
# COMPACT_ATOMS: atom_id res chain seq x y z
N ASN A 1 15.44 16.70 -8.88
CA ASN A 1 15.90 15.59 -8.14
C ASN A 1 17.31 15.19 -8.59
N SER A 2 18.03 14.60 -7.72
CA SER A 2 19.44 14.37 -7.93
C SER A 2 19.79 12.92 -8.24
N ILE A 3 18.82 12.04 -8.23
CA ILE A 3 19.10 10.63 -8.44
C ILE A 3 19.27 10.35 -9.93
N GLY A 4 20.34 9.67 -10.28
CA GLY A 4 20.55 9.24 -11.64
C GLY A 4 20.89 10.31 -12.63
N LYS A 5 21.55 11.34 -12.20
CA LYS A 5 22.00 12.37 -13.14
C LYS A 5 22.92 11.79 -14.18
N LYS A 6 23.13 12.53 -15.23
CA LYS A 6 24.06 12.19 -16.33
C LYS A 6 23.59 11.01 -17.16
N GLY A 7 22.32 10.91 -17.37
CA GLY A 7 21.79 9.93 -18.27
C GLY A 7 21.48 8.58 -17.64
N ASP A 8 21.92 8.36 -16.41
CA ASP A 8 21.62 7.12 -15.70
C ASP A 8 20.42 7.30 -14.81
N PHE A 9 19.46 8.05 -15.30
CA PHE A 9 18.33 8.45 -14.48
C PHE A 9 17.40 7.30 -14.20
N ILE A 10 16.99 7.22 -12.92
CA ILE A 10 15.80 6.50 -12.56
C ILE A 10 14.73 7.57 -12.42
N THR A 11 13.64 7.45 -13.16
CA THR A 11 12.58 8.45 -13.12
C THR A 11 11.82 8.36 -11.79
N GLY A 12 11.07 9.42 -11.47
CA GLY A 12 10.24 9.42 -10.28
C GLY A 12 9.28 8.23 -10.21
N PRO A 13 8.55 7.93 -11.29
CA PRO A 13 7.66 6.75 -11.30
C PRO A 13 8.40 5.43 -11.09
N GLU A 14 9.59 5.28 -11.68
CA GLU A 14 10.39 4.06 -11.49
C GLU A 14 10.84 3.92 -10.04
N ILE A 15 11.24 5.03 -9.41
CA ILE A 15 11.65 5.01 -8.00
C ILE A 15 10.46 4.61 -7.13
N SER A 16 9.29 5.15 -7.41
CA SER A 16 8.07 4.82 -6.66
C SER A 16 7.73 3.34 -6.80
N GLN A 17 7.84 2.79 -8.00
CA GLN A 17 7.58 1.39 -8.25
C GLN A 17 8.54 0.50 -7.47
N MET A 18 9.83 0.80 -7.54
CA MET A 18 10.85 0.04 -6.82
C MET A 18 10.61 0.10 -5.32
N PHE A 19 10.24 1.26 -4.82
CA PHE A 19 9.98 1.44 -3.40
C PHE A 19 8.77 0.63 -2.96
N GLY A 20 7.69 0.67 -3.74
CA GLY A 20 6.50 -0.14 -3.47
C GLY A 20 6.80 -1.62 -3.46
N GLU A 21 7.61 -2.08 -4.40
CA GLU A 21 8.01 -3.49 -4.45
C GLU A 21 8.82 -3.87 -3.22
N LEU A 22 9.75 -3.02 -2.81
CA LEU A 22 10.55 -3.27 -1.63
C LEU A 22 9.69 -3.34 -0.37
N ILE A 23 8.71 -2.44 -0.25
CA ILE A 23 7.78 -2.46 0.87
C ILE A 23 6.97 -3.77 0.87
N GLY A 24 6.55 -4.22 -0.30
CA GLY A 24 5.80 -5.47 -0.42
C GLY A 24 6.60 -6.67 0.11
N VAL A 25 7.87 -6.72 -0.25
CA VAL A 25 8.77 -7.77 0.23
C VAL A 25 8.95 -7.66 1.74
N PHE A 26 9.20 -6.45 2.23
CA PHE A 26 9.42 -6.22 3.65
C PHE A 26 8.19 -6.60 4.47
N PHE A 27 7.02 -6.19 4.04
CA PHE A 27 5.79 -6.53 4.76
C PHE A 27 5.52 -8.03 4.77
N THR A 28 5.84 -8.71 3.67
CA THR A 28 5.68 -10.16 3.61
C THR A 28 6.59 -10.84 4.65
N GLU A 29 7.82 -10.39 4.77
CA GLU A 29 8.73 -10.95 5.75
C GLU A 29 8.26 -10.66 7.18
N CYS A 30 7.77 -9.46 7.44
CA CYS A 30 7.21 -9.12 8.74
C CYS A 30 6.02 -10.00 9.08
N TRP A 31 5.15 -10.27 8.12
CA TRP A 31 3.99 -11.13 8.31
C TRP A 31 4.42 -12.54 8.71
N LYS A 32 5.42 -13.08 8.00
CA LYS A 32 5.94 -14.41 8.33
C LYS A 32 6.54 -14.46 9.73
N ILE A 33 7.35 -13.46 10.07
CA ILE A 33 8.01 -13.41 11.37
C ILE A 33 6.99 -13.32 12.50
N ASN A 34 5.85 -12.67 12.26
CA ASN A 34 4.80 -12.51 13.26
C ASN A 34 3.78 -13.64 13.22
N ASN A 35 4.13 -14.78 12.65
CA ASN A 35 3.28 -15.98 12.61
C ASN A 35 2.03 -15.81 11.76
N LYS A 36 2.15 -15.03 10.70
CA LYS A 36 1.11 -14.91 9.66
C LYS A 36 -0.26 -14.54 10.22
N PRO A 37 -0.37 -13.41 10.93
CA PRO A 37 -1.66 -13.00 11.51
C PRO A 37 -2.70 -12.71 10.44
N GLN A 38 -3.96 -12.88 10.79
CA GLN A 38 -5.11 -12.61 9.92
C GLN A 38 -6.24 -12.04 10.76
N PRO A 39 -6.97 -11.08 10.25
CA PRO A 39 -6.72 -10.29 9.05
C PRO A 39 -5.69 -9.19 9.29
N ILE A 40 -5.16 -8.63 8.22
CA ILE A 40 -4.26 -7.49 8.28
C ILE A 40 -4.93 -6.32 7.59
N HIS A 41 -5.02 -5.20 8.27
CA HIS A 41 -5.58 -3.96 7.72
C HIS A 41 -4.42 -3.05 7.33
N PHE A 42 -4.33 -2.78 6.05
CA PHE A 42 -3.24 -1.99 5.50
C PHE A 42 -3.80 -0.63 5.07
N ILE A 43 -3.38 0.42 5.76
CA ILE A 43 -3.92 1.75 5.53
C ILE A 43 -2.85 2.64 4.93
N ASP A 44 -3.15 3.23 3.79
CA ASP A 44 -2.30 4.21 3.14
C ASP A 44 -2.86 5.60 3.48
N MET A 45 -2.10 6.36 4.24
CA MET A 45 -2.56 7.65 4.74
C MET A 45 -2.18 8.82 3.83
N GLY A 46 -1.41 8.58 2.80
CA GLY A 46 -1.03 9.61 1.84
C GLY A 46 -1.05 9.06 0.43
N GLY A 47 -2.08 8.33 0.07
CA GLY A 47 -2.09 7.46 -1.09
C GLY A 47 -1.96 8.09 -2.46
N GLY A 48 -2.13 9.39 -2.59
CA GLY A 48 -2.05 10.03 -3.88
C GLY A 48 -2.97 9.35 -4.88
N ASN A 49 -2.43 8.94 -6.03
CA ASN A 49 -3.23 8.29 -7.06
C ASN A 49 -3.35 6.76 -6.87
N GLY A 50 -2.76 6.21 -5.81
CA GLY A 50 -2.90 4.79 -5.48
C GLY A 50 -1.86 3.87 -6.10
N THR A 51 -0.92 4.40 -6.87
CA THR A 51 0.03 3.54 -7.58
C THR A 51 0.98 2.79 -6.66
N MET A 52 1.39 3.40 -5.54
CA MET A 52 2.25 2.70 -4.60
C MET A 52 1.53 1.51 -3.97
N MET A 53 0.30 1.70 -3.53
CA MET A 53 -0.51 0.60 -3.00
C MET A 53 -0.64 -0.51 -4.03
N LYS A 54 -0.90 -0.15 -5.28
CA LYS A 54 -0.99 -1.13 -6.36
C LYS A 54 0.30 -1.93 -6.49
N ASP A 55 1.44 -1.26 -6.46
CA ASP A 55 2.74 -1.94 -6.60
C ASP A 55 3.04 -2.85 -5.43
N ILE A 56 2.69 -2.42 -4.22
CA ILE A 56 2.86 -3.25 -3.02
C ILE A 56 2.01 -4.51 -3.13
N LEU A 57 0.72 -4.36 -3.46
CA LEU A 57 -0.19 -5.49 -3.54
C LEU A 57 0.18 -6.44 -4.67
N ARG A 58 0.63 -5.90 -5.80
CA ARG A 58 1.09 -6.72 -6.93
C ARG A 58 2.28 -7.57 -6.53
N THR A 59 3.22 -6.99 -5.82
CA THR A 59 4.40 -7.71 -5.37
C THR A 59 4.02 -8.81 -4.38
N ILE A 60 3.15 -8.49 -3.42
CA ILE A 60 2.70 -9.47 -2.45
C ILE A 60 1.96 -10.61 -3.13
N ASN A 61 1.14 -10.31 -4.12
CA ASN A 61 0.45 -11.35 -4.87
C ASN A 61 1.42 -12.30 -5.54
N LYS A 62 2.55 -11.79 -5.99
CA LYS A 62 3.55 -12.58 -6.69
C LYS A 62 4.34 -13.49 -5.74
N ILE A 63 4.70 -12.97 -4.57
CA ILE A 63 5.60 -13.71 -3.68
C ILE A 63 4.88 -14.42 -2.54
N ALA A 64 3.68 -13.99 -2.18
CA ALA A 64 2.94 -14.55 -1.04
C ALA A 64 1.44 -14.35 -1.23
N PRO A 65 0.81 -15.06 -2.18
CA PRO A 65 -0.62 -14.88 -2.44
C PRO A 65 -1.50 -15.18 -1.22
N VAL A 66 -1.07 -16.04 -0.31
CA VAL A 66 -1.82 -16.31 0.92
C VAL A 66 -1.86 -15.06 1.79
N PHE A 67 -0.74 -14.33 1.86
CA PHE A 67 -0.69 -13.08 2.59
C PHE A 67 -1.65 -12.06 1.98
N LEU A 68 -1.69 -11.99 0.66
CA LEU A 68 -2.60 -11.07 -0.02
C LEU A 68 -4.05 -11.30 0.39
N LYS A 69 -4.45 -12.56 0.54
CA LYS A 69 -5.82 -12.89 0.95
C LYS A 69 -6.14 -12.39 2.36
N SER A 70 -5.13 -12.23 3.21
CA SER A 70 -5.29 -11.72 4.57
C SER A 70 -5.35 -10.20 4.62
N LEU A 71 -4.99 -9.53 3.54
CA LEU A 71 -4.86 -8.07 3.51
C LEU A 71 -6.17 -7.40 3.14
N HIS A 72 -6.47 -6.34 3.86
CA HIS A 72 -7.60 -5.47 3.57
C HIS A 72 -7.06 -4.05 3.36
N PRO A 73 -6.90 -3.62 2.11
CA PRO A 73 -6.32 -2.30 1.83
C PRO A 73 -7.33 -1.19 2.05
N TYR A 74 -6.84 -0.10 2.64
CA TYR A 74 -7.63 1.10 2.88
C TYR A 74 -6.83 2.31 2.42
N PHE A 75 -7.54 3.31 1.93
CA PHE A 75 -6.97 4.64 1.72
C PHE A 75 -7.64 5.60 2.70
N LEU A 76 -6.84 6.36 3.42
CA LEU A 76 -7.34 7.49 4.19
C LEU A 76 -7.41 8.66 3.23
N GLU A 77 -8.59 8.93 2.69
CA GLU A 77 -8.74 9.88 1.60
C GLU A 77 -10.11 10.54 1.65
N ASN A 78 -10.14 11.87 1.66
CA ASN A 78 -11.40 12.60 1.60
C ASN A 78 -11.62 13.36 0.30
N SER A 79 -10.67 13.31 -0.63
CA SER A 79 -10.83 13.89 -1.95
C SER A 79 -11.56 12.91 -2.86
N LYS A 80 -12.72 13.31 -3.36
CA LYS A 80 -13.50 12.44 -4.25
C LYS A 80 -12.75 12.14 -5.54
N THR A 81 -12.01 13.12 -6.05
CA THR A 81 -11.21 12.94 -7.26
C THR A 81 -10.14 11.88 -7.04
N LEU A 82 -9.43 11.94 -5.92
CA LEU A 82 -8.40 10.95 -5.62
C LEU A 82 -9.00 9.59 -5.30
N GLN A 83 -10.15 9.54 -4.63
CA GLN A 83 -10.83 8.27 -4.38
C GLN A 83 -11.13 7.54 -5.69
N LYS A 84 -11.57 8.27 -6.71
CA LYS A 84 -11.84 7.67 -8.00
C LYS A 84 -10.60 7.07 -8.62
N LYS A 85 -9.47 7.80 -8.56
CA LYS A 85 -8.22 7.28 -9.10
C LYS A 85 -7.74 6.07 -8.32
N GLN A 86 -7.82 6.12 -7.00
CA GLN A 86 -7.42 5.02 -6.14
C GLN A 86 -8.28 3.79 -6.42
N GLN A 87 -9.58 3.97 -6.59
CA GLN A 87 -10.49 2.88 -6.88
C GLN A 87 -10.17 2.23 -8.23
N GLN A 88 -9.75 3.01 -9.20
CA GLN A 88 -9.39 2.48 -10.52
C GLN A 88 -8.16 1.61 -10.47
N VAL A 89 -7.15 1.98 -9.68
CA VAL A 89 -5.90 1.21 -9.64
C VAL A 89 -5.93 0.12 -8.57
N VAL A 90 -6.75 0.26 -7.53
CA VAL A 90 -6.90 -0.74 -6.48
C VAL A 90 -8.38 -0.99 -6.26
N PRO A 91 -9.03 -1.77 -7.13
CA PRO A 91 -10.50 -1.90 -7.11
C PRO A 91 -11.08 -2.43 -5.80
N ASN A 92 -10.33 -3.25 -5.07
CA ASN A 92 -10.81 -3.85 -3.84
C ASN A 92 -10.46 -3.04 -2.60
N SER A 93 -10.04 -1.80 -2.77
CA SER A 93 -9.70 -0.96 -1.64
C SER A 93 -10.94 -0.39 -0.97
N ASN A 94 -10.78 -0.07 0.30
CA ASN A 94 -11.80 0.61 1.11
C ASN A 94 -11.33 2.01 1.43
N PHE A 95 -12.25 2.90 1.77
CA PHE A 95 -11.91 4.31 1.99
C PHE A 95 -12.33 4.73 3.39
N ILE A 96 -11.42 5.48 4.03
CA ILE A 96 -11.67 6.13 5.31
C ILE A 96 -11.40 7.61 5.06
N ASN A 97 -12.36 8.48 5.38
CA ASN A 97 -12.18 9.91 5.13
C ASN A 97 -11.83 10.71 6.38
N ASP A 98 -11.69 10.05 7.51
CA ASP A 98 -11.38 10.70 8.77
C ASP A 98 -10.68 9.69 9.67
N ILE A 99 -9.50 10.05 10.15
CA ILE A 99 -8.71 9.15 11.00
C ILE A 99 -9.47 8.78 12.29
N GLU A 100 -10.36 9.65 12.74
CA GLU A 100 -11.19 9.37 13.92
C GLU A 100 -12.18 8.24 13.69
N LYS A 101 -12.49 7.96 12.43
CA LYS A 101 -13.44 6.91 12.07
C LYS A 101 -12.80 5.55 11.88
N ILE A 102 -11.50 5.45 12.06
CA ILE A 102 -10.81 4.17 11.98
C ILE A 102 -11.25 3.32 13.17
N PRO A 103 -11.78 2.11 12.94
CA PRO A 103 -12.18 1.24 14.05
C PRO A 103 -11.02 0.97 15.00
N PRO A 104 -11.30 0.79 16.29
CA PRO A 104 -10.22 0.58 17.28
C PRO A 104 -9.30 -0.59 16.96
N GLU A 105 -9.81 -1.68 16.40
CA GLU A 105 -9.00 -2.82 16.04
C GLU A 105 -8.02 -2.48 14.92
N ILE A 106 -8.41 -1.62 13.98
CA ILE A 106 -7.53 -1.18 12.91
C ILE A 106 -6.48 -0.22 13.45
N LYS A 107 -6.87 0.67 14.36
CA LYS A 107 -5.93 1.59 14.98
C LYS A 107 -4.80 0.84 15.69
N ARG A 108 -5.11 -0.28 16.31
CA ARG A 108 -4.08 -1.09 16.94
C ARG A 108 -3.11 -1.68 15.92
N THR A 109 -3.61 -1.98 14.73
CA THR A 109 -2.76 -2.48 13.66
C THR A 109 -1.78 -1.42 13.18
N LEU A 110 -2.18 -0.15 13.22
CA LEU A 110 -1.32 0.96 12.81
C LEU A 110 -0.22 1.25 13.83
N ALA A 111 -0.47 0.97 15.08
CA ALA A 111 0.53 1.20 16.12
C ALA A 111 1.65 0.15 16.12
#